data_c3e5c2b9f21aff62ba01c3efb1dd98f8
#
_entry.id   c3e5c2b9f21aff62ba01c3efb1dd98f8
#
_cell.length_a   1.000
_cell.length_b   1.000
_cell.length_c   1.000
_cell.angle_alpha   90.00
_cell.angle_beta   90.00
_cell.angle_gamma   90.00
#
_symmetry.space_group_name_H-M   'P 1'
#
loop_
_entity.id
_entity.type
_entity.pdbx_description
1 polymer ?
#
loop_
_entity_poly.entity_id
_entity_poly.type
_entity_poly.pdbx_seq_one_letter_code
_entity_poly.pdbx_strand_id
1 'polypeptide(L)'
;MFNAKFKATIVTVLLFIGLVGLCSVRAMGGPQSSAAQAEPAKETWQKEFDDVCSKTQDAMTFSQKELTDLIRRCDALQPQIEKLDESRKKVYMGRLRKCRGLYVYVLDAKRNEKK
;
A
#
# COMPACT_ATOMS: atom_id res chain seq x y z
N MET A 1 -40.71 -20.97 13.98
CA MET A 1 -40.41 -21.61 15.28
C MET A 1 -39.11 -22.39 15.14
N PHE A 2 -38.14 -22.06 15.91
CA PHE A 2 -36.88 -22.82 15.91
C PHE A 2 -37.04 -24.15 16.61
N ASN A 3 -36.69 -25.19 15.93
CA ASN A 3 -36.78 -26.54 16.45
C ASN A 3 -35.74 -26.75 17.56
N ALA A 4 -36.09 -27.50 18.62
CA ALA A 4 -35.21 -27.75 19.76
C ALA A 4 -33.88 -28.39 19.35
N LYS A 5 -33.88 -29.15 18.28
CA LYS A 5 -32.65 -29.73 17.67
C LYS A 5 -31.70 -28.67 17.13
N PHE A 6 -32.24 -27.55 16.62
CA PHE A 6 -31.44 -26.46 16.07
C PHE A 6 -30.74 -25.69 17.19
N LYS A 7 -31.40 -25.48 18.31
CA LYS A 7 -30.79 -24.82 19.47
C LYS A 7 -29.59 -25.58 20.04
N ALA A 8 -29.72 -26.90 20.12
CA ALA A 8 -28.64 -27.73 20.61
C ALA A 8 -27.38 -27.68 19.70
N THR A 9 -27.62 -27.65 18.41
CA THR A 9 -26.53 -27.58 17.44
C THR A 9 -25.78 -26.25 17.51
N ILE A 10 -26.50 -25.14 17.66
CA ILE A 10 -25.90 -23.81 17.79
C ILE A 10 -25.02 -23.71 19.05
N VAL A 11 -25.52 -24.22 20.16
CA VAL A 11 -24.78 -24.20 21.43
C VAL A 11 -23.49 -25.02 21.32
N THR A 12 -23.55 -26.16 20.68
CA THR A 12 -22.39 -27.02 20.50
C THR A 12 -21.34 -26.35 19.59
N VAL A 13 -21.79 -25.71 18.52
CA VAL A 13 -20.90 -25.00 17.59
C VAL A 13 -20.23 -23.81 18.27
N LEU A 14 -20.97 -23.06 19.07
CA LEU A 14 -20.41 -21.92 19.81
C LEU A 14 -19.37 -22.36 20.86
N LEU A 15 -19.59 -23.49 21.51
CA LEU A 15 -18.63 -24.07 22.45
C LEU A 15 -17.34 -24.50 21.75
N PHE A 16 -17.46 -25.08 20.55
CA PHE A 16 -16.28 -25.46 19.75
C PHE A 16 -15.49 -24.26 19.27
N ILE A 17 -16.18 -23.21 18.81
CA ILE A 17 -15.53 -21.97 18.37
C ILE A 17 -14.78 -21.29 19.52
N GLY A 18 -15.36 -21.30 20.70
CA GLY A 18 -14.71 -20.74 21.89
C GLY A 18 -13.40 -21.44 22.27
N LEU A 19 -13.38 -22.76 22.18
CA LEU A 19 -12.19 -23.55 22.48
C LEU A 19 -11.08 -23.34 21.45
N VAL A 20 -11.44 -23.31 20.17
CA VAL A 20 -10.49 -23.07 19.09
C VAL A 20 -9.94 -21.64 19.16
N GLY A 21 -10.79 -20.68 19.50
CA GLY A 21 -10.39 -19.30 19.68
C GLY A 21 -9.33 -19.08 20.76
N LEU A 22 -9.47 -19.77 21.87
CA LEU A 22 -8.49 -19.68 22.97
C LEU A 22 -7.12 -20.25 22.58
N CYS A 23 -7.10 -21.36 21.86
CA CYS A 23 -5.85 -21.94 21.36
C CYS A 23 -5.20 -21.03 20.29
N SER A 24 -5.98 -20.40 19.43
CA SER A 24 -5.49 -19.53 18.37
C SER A 24 -4.83 -18.27 18.92
N VAL A 25 -5.42 -17.64 19.93
CA VAL A 25 -4.83 -16.44 20.56
C VAL A 25 -3.48 -16.76 21.19
N ARG A 26 -3.34 -17.92 21.78
CA ARG A 26 -2.10 -18.34 22.41
C ARG A 26 -0.99 -18.64 21.40
N ALA A 27 -1.34 -19.20 20.25
CA ALA A 27 -0.39 -19.48 19.19
C ALA A 27 0.04 -18.21 18.43
N MET A 28 -0.83 -17.20 18.34
CA MET A 28 -0.54 -15.95 17.63
C MET A 28 0.34 -14.99 18.43
N GLY A 29 0.39 -15.11 19.72
CA GLY A 29 1.18 -14.21 20.58
C GLY A 29 2.69 -14.36 20.48
N GLY A 30 3.20 -15.54 20.12
CA GLY A 30 4.62 -15.82 20.04
C GLY A 30 5.26 -15.53 18.69
N PRO A 31 4.75 -16.05 17.56
CA PRO A 31 5.42 -15.93 16.26
C PRO A 31 5.28 -14.57 15.61
N GLN A 32 4.29 -13.78 15.95
CA GLN A 32 4.06 -12.49 15.31
C GLN A 32 5.10 -11.43 15.60
N SER A 33 5.63 -11.42 16.79
CA SER A 33 6.66 -10.45 17.16
C SER A 33 7.97 -10.66 16.38
N SER A 34 8.26 -11.89 16.00
CA SER A 34 9.44 -12.18 15.20
C SER A 34 9.26 -11.89 13.73
N ALA A 35 8.05 -12.05 13.18
CA ALA A 35 7.77 -11.78 11.77
C ALA A 35 7.87 -10.28 11.44
N ALA A 36 7.46 -9.41 12.35
CA ALA A 36 7.54 -7.97 12.17
C ALA A 36 8.98 -7.45 12.07
N GLN A 37 9.94 -8.21 12.56
CA GLN A 37 11.35 -7.84 12.58
C GLN A 37 12.10 -8.25 11.31
N ALA A 38 11.49 -9.08 10.48
CA ALA A 38 12.13 -9.60 9.28
C ALA A 38 12.18 -8.60 8.12
N GLU A 39 11.37 -7.54 8.15
CA GLU A 39 11.43 -6.51 7.12
C GLU A 39 12.55 -5.52 7.45
N PRO A 40 13.56 -5.39 6.57
CA PRO A 40 14.54 -4.33 6.73
C PRO A 40 13.84 -2.98 6.69
N ALA A 41 14.29 -2.06 7.53
CA ALA A 41 13.77 -0.70 7.51
C ALA A 41 13.88 -0.14 6.09
N LYS A 42 12.77 0.33 5.54
CA LYS A 42 12.76 0.95 4.21
C LYS A 42 13.69 2.15 4.21
N GLU A 43 14.53 2.23 3.21
CA GLU A 43 15.36 3.40 2.99
C GLU A 43 14.49 4.65 2.79
N THR A 44 15.01 5.82 3.12
CA THR A 44 14.25 7.08 3.06
C THR A 44 13.66 7.34 1.68
N TRP A 45 14.41 7.06 0.62
CA TRP A 45 13.92 7.23 -0.75
C TRP A 45 12.78 6.26 -1.10
N GLN A 46 12.75 5.05 -0.52
CA GLN A 46 11.65 4.10 -0.73
C GLN A 46 10.35 4.59 -0.13
N LYS A 47 10.42 5.19 1.07
CA LYS A 47 9.24 5.80 1.71
C LYS A 47 8.70 6.94 0.87
N GLU A 48 9.58 7.78 0.37
CA GLU A 48 9.23 8.88 -0.53
C GLU A 48 8.62 8.35 -1.83
N PHE A 49 9.20 7.31 -2.42
CA PHE A 49 8.70 6.65 -3.61
C PHE A 49 7.29 6.09 -3.40
N ASP A 50 7.09 5.36 -2.31
CA ASP A 50 5.77 4.80 -1.98
C ASP A 50 4.74 5.91 -1.75
N ASP A 51 5.11 6.98 -1.05
CA ASP A 51 4.22 8.12 -0.81
C ASP A 51 3.81 8.80 -2.11
N VAL A 52 4.76 9.13 -2.96
CA VAL A 52 4.50 9.80 -4.24
C VAL A 52 3.65 8.94 -5.16
N CYS A 53 4.00 7.66 -5.32
CA CYS A 53 3.31 6.77 -6.25
C CYS A 53 1.96 6.26 -5.72
N SER A 54 1.72 6.28 -4.41
CA SER A 54 0.40 5.92 -3.85
C SER A 54 -0.68 6.96 -4.19
N LYS A 55 -0.31 8.19 -4.43
CA LYS A 55 -1.23 9.30 -4.73
C LYS A 55 -1.76 9.29 -6.16
N THR A 56 -1.32 8.37 -6.99
CA THR A 56 -1.79 8.26 -8.39
C THR A 56 -3.30 8.02 -8.50
N GLN A 57 -3.90 7.35 -7.53
CA GLN A 57 -5.34 7.10 -7.51
C GLN A 57 -6.16 8.38 -7.38
N ASP A 58 -5.62 9.37 -6.69
CA ASP A 58 -6.28 10.64 -6.43
C ASP A 58 -5.80 11.77 -7.36
N ALA A 59 -5.02 11.44 -8.40
CA ALA A 59 -4.37 12.41 -9.26
C ALA A 59 -5.32 13.45 -9.85
N MET A 60 -6.55 13.05 -10.18
CA MET A 60 -7.55 13.95 -10.74
C MET A 60 -8.05 15.00 -9.74
N THR A 61 -7.93 14.75 -8.45
CA THR A 61 -8.39 15.67 -7.39
C THR A 61 -7.37 16.76 -7.08
N PHE A 62 -6.11 16.57 -7.43
CA PHE A 62 -5.03 17.51 -7.11
C PHE A 62 -5.08 18.77 -7.97
N SER A 63 -4.68 19.89 -7.37
CA SER A 63 -4.50 21.15 -8.09
C SER A 63 -3.28 21.09 -9.02
N GLN A 64 -3.18 22.04 -9.94
CA GLN A 64 -2.00 22.13 -10.82
C GLN A 64 -0.69 22.29 -10.04
N LYS A 65 -0.74 23.03 -8.92
CA LYS A 65 0.42 23.21 -8.05
C LYS A 65 0.84 21.90 -7.40
N GLU A 66 -0.12 21.16 -6.84
CA GLU A 66 0.13 19.86 -6.21
C GLU A 66 0.70 18.84 -7.20
N LEU A 67 0.16 18.79 -8.40
CA LEU A 67 0.66 17.93 -9.47
C LEU A 67 2.10 18.30 -9.86
N THR A 68 2.40 19.59 -9.97
CA THR A 68 3.75 20.07 -10.26
C THR A 68 4.72 19.67 -9.15
N ASP A 69 4.33 19.76 -7.89
CA ASP A 69 5.14 19.34 -6.76
C ASP A 69 5.37 17.82 -6.75
N LEU A 70 4.35 17.03 -7.08
CA LEU A 70 4.49 15.58 -7.20
C LEU A 70 5.45 15.18 -8.33
N ILE A 71 5.37 15.84 -9.48
CA ILE A 71 6.30 15.60 -10.60
C ILE A 71 7.73 15.92 -10.18
N ARG A 72 7.95 17.04 -9.50
CA ARG A 72 9.28 17.42 -8.99
C ARG A 72 9.82 16.39 -7.99
N ARG A 73 8.97 15.87 -7.12
CA ARG A 73 9.35 14.79 -6.18
C ARG A 73 9.72 13.51 -6.92
N CYS A 74 9.01 13.16 -7.98
CA CYS A 74 9.39 12.05 -8.85
C CYS A 74 10.78 12.26 -9.48
N ASP A 75 11.04 13.46 -9.96
CA ASP A 75 12.34 13.80 -10.57
C ASP A 75 13.49 13.71 -9.55
N ALA A 76 13.24 14.10 -8.31
CA ALA A 76 14.22 14.00 -7.22
C ALA A 76 14.53 12.55 -6.83
N LEU A 77 13.62 11.62 -7.05
CA LEU A 77 13.82 10.19 -6.77
C LEU A 77 14.68 9.51 -7.84
N GLN A 78 14.71 10.02 -9.05
CA GLN A 78 15.43 9.39 -10.17
C GLN A 78 16.90 9.11 -9.85
N PRO A 79 17.71 10.08 -9.38
CA PRO A 79 19.12 9.81 -9.08
C PRO A 79 19.33 8.81 -7.94
N GLN A 80 18.38 8.70 -7.00
CA GLN A 80 18.45 7.69 -5.94
C GLN A 80 18.25 6.28 -6.49
N ILE A 81 17.32 6.12 -7.42
CA ILE A 81 17.02 4.84 -8.08
C ILE A 81 18.16 4.44 -9.01
N GLU A 82 18.82 5.39 -9.68
CA GLU A 82 19.94 5.12 -10.59
C GLU A 82 21.15 4.50 -9.88
N LYS A 83 21.28 4.70 -8.58
CA LYS A 83 22.36 4.12 -7.77
C LYS A 83 22.12 2.66 -7.37
N LEU A 84 20.93 2.13 -7.63
CA LEU A 84 20.58 0.75 -7.28
C LEU A 84 21.23 -0.25 -8.23
N ASP A 85 21.27 -1.52 -7.81
CA ASP A 85 21.63 -2.62 -8.71
C ASP A 85 20.67 -2.68 -9.91
N GLU A 86 21.14 -3.27 -11.00
CA GLU A 86 20.44 -3.24 -12.29
C GLU A 86 18.99 -3.79 -12.20
N SER A 87 18.78 -4.86 -11.47
CA SER A 87 17.46 -5.48 -11.32
C SER A 87 16.48 -4.56 -10.61
N ARG A 88 16.87 -4.00 -9.47
CA ARG A 88 16.04 -3.09 -8.67
C ARG A 88 15.82 -1.78 -9.42
N LYS A 89 16.87 -1.24 -10.02
CA LYS A 89 16.79 -0.02 -10.82
C LYS A 89 15.74 -0.12 -11.91
N LYS A 90 15.76 -1.20 -12.70
CA LYS A 90 14.82 -1.42 -13.79
C LYS A 90 13.36 -1.41 -13.30
N VAL A 91 13.08 -2.10 -12.19
CA VAL A 91 11.73 -2.17 -11.61
C VAL A 91 11.27 -0.80 -11.11
N TYR A 92 12.08 -0.13 -10.28
CA TYR A 92 11.71 1.15 -9.69
C TYR A 92 11.62 2.27 -10.72
N MET A 93 12.54 2.31 -11.69
CA MET A 93 12.46 3.28 -12.79
C MET A 93 11.22 3.11 -13.64
N GLY A 94 10.85 1.86 -13.94
CA GLY A 94 9.61 1.57 -14.68
C GLY A 94 8.37 2.07 -13.95
N ARG A 95 8.30 1.83 -12.64
CA ARG A 95 7.20 2.31 -11.79
C ARG A 95 7.19 3.84 -11.68
N LEU A 96 8.35 4.45 -11.47
CA LEU A 96 8.49 5.91 -11.36
C LEU A 96 8.01 6.62 -12.63
N ARG A 97 8.39 6.12 -13.80
CA ARG A 97 7.94 6.68 -15.08
C ARG A 97 6.43 6.65 -15.23
N LYS A 98 5.77 5.58 -14.78
CA LYS A 98 4.31 5.47 -14.80
C LYS A 98 3.65 6.47 -13.86
N CYS A 99 4.13 6.58 -12.61
CA CYS A 99 3.61 7.54 -11.65
C CYS A 99 3.76 8.97 -12.17
N ARG A 100 4.96 9.33 -12.59
CA ARG A 100 5.27 10.65 -13.13
C ARG A 100 4.44 10.95 -14.38
N GLY A 101 4.37 10.01 -15.29
CA GLY A 101 3.63 10.17 -16.55
C GLY A 101 2.15 10.46 -16.32
N LEU A 102 1.55 9.80 -15.33
CA LEU A 102 0.16 10.06 -14.95
C LEU A 102 -0.02 11.50 -14.45
N TYR A 103 0.86 11.96 -13.57
CA TYR A 103 0.78 13.33 -13.04
C TYR A 103 0.97 14.39 -14.14
N VAL A 104 1.89 14.16 -15.07
CA VAL A 104 2.09 15.02 -16.24
C VAL A 104 0.83 15.06 -17.10
N TYR A 105 0.26 13.91 -17.39
CA TYR A 105 -0.98 13.81 -18.18
C TYR A 105 -2.13 14.59 -17.54
N VAL A 106 -2.36 14.39 -16.24
CA VAL A 106 -3.44 15.09 -15.52
C VAL A 106 -3.18 16.60 -15.48
N LEU A 107 -1.92 17.01 -15.25
CA LEU A 107 -1.54 18.43 -15.24
C LEU A 107 -1.83 19.09 -16.59
N ASP A 108 -1.46 18.44 -17.68
CA ASP A 108 -1.70 18.95 -19.03
C ASP A 108 -3.20 19.04 -19.34
N ALA A 109 -3.97 18.03 -18.94
CA ALA A 109 -5.42 18.05 -19.09
C ALA A 109 -6.03 19.27 -18.35
N LYS A 110 -5.64 19.50 -17.10
CA LYS A 110 -6.12 20.65 -16.33
C LYS A 110 -5.70 22.00 -16.89
N ARG A 111 -4.54 22.07 -17.51
CA ARG A 111 -4.08 23.30 -18.18
C ARG A 111 -4.94 23.59 -19.43
N ASN A 112 -5.27 22.55 -20.17
CA ASN A 112 -6.06 22.67 -21.38
C ASN A 112 -7.53 23.02 -21.11
N GLU A 113 -8.09 22.56 -19.98
CA GLU A 113 -9.44 22.93 -19.56
C GLU A 113 -9.61 24.43 -19.29
N LYS A 114 -8.55 25.12 -18.91
CA LYS A 114 -8.57 26.57 -18.63
C LYS A 114 -8.40 27.45 -19.86
N LYS A 115 -8.15 26.86 -21.01
CA LYS A 115 -8.11 27.57 -22.29
C LYS A 115 -9.47 27.66 -22.93
#